data_c4323b78386c5f3789adf71f25efbe16
#
_entry.id   c4323b78386c5f3789adf71f25efbe16
#
_cell.length_a   1.000
_cell.length_b   1.000
_cell.length_c   1.000
_cell.angle_alpha   90.00
_cell.angle_beta   90.00
_cell.angle_gamma   90.00
#
_symmetry.space_group_name_H-M   'P 1'
#
loop_
_entity.id
_entity.type
_entity.pdbx_description
1 polymer ?
#
loop_
_entity_poly.entity_id
_entity_poly.type
_entity_poly.pdbx_seq_one_letter_code
_entity_poly.pdbx_strand_id
1 'polypeptide(L)'
;MTENKTTPLTPMMAQYLEIKSAHKDYLLFYRMGDFYELFFDDAVIASKALDIALTKRGKLDNQDVPMCGVPFHAYESYLAKLIRQGFKVAICEQTEDPREAKKRGSKSCVRREVIRLVTPGTLTEENLLDSRKNNYLLSIAKIGDSLGLSWLDLSTGDFYTQEQAVKPKTEAMLLSSSLARLMPVEIVVADSFLQTPEIFPVLNEYREKLTVLPQARFNSANAEKRLLDVFKVNTLDAFGSFSRSETTAAGILL
;
A
#
# COMPACT_ATOMS: atom_id res chain seq x y z
N MET A 1 -3.23 39.13 26.44
CA MET A 1 -3.39 38.38 25.16
C MET A 1 -2.01 37.94 24.74
N THR A 2 -1.64 36.70 25.02
CA THR A 2 -0.36 36.12 24.64
C THR A 2 -0.51 35.62 23.20
N GLU A 3 0.15 36.29 22.26
CA GLU A 3 0.26 35.84 20.88
C GLU A 3 0.87 34.41 20.86
N ASN A 4 0.08 33.45 20.43
CA ASN A 4 0.57 32.10 20.16
C ASN A 4 1.53 32.20 18.97
N LYS A 5 2.83 32.32 19.21
CA LYS A 5 3.87 32.20 18.18
C LYS A 5 3.88 30.74 17.73
N THR A 6 3.16 30.44 16.65
CA THR A 6 3.30 29.17 15.92
C THR A 6 4.75 29.04 15.47
N THR A 7 5.44 28.01 15.91
CA THR A 7 6.81 27.73 15.47
C THR A 7 6.74 27.37 13.99
N PRO A 8 7.44 28.11 13.08
CA PRO A 8 7.35 27.84 11.67
C PRO A 8 7.89 26.42 11.36
N LEU A 9 7.16 25.68 10.55
CA LEU A 9 7.57 24.37 10.04
C LEU A 9 8.93 24.47 9.35
N THR A 10 9.84 23.58 9.72
CA THR A 10 11.10 23.46 8.96
C THR A 10 10.79 22.93 7.56
N PRO A 11 11.60 23.30 6.51
CA PRO A 11 11.38 22.80 5.15
C PRO A 11 11.32 21.27 5.05
N MET A 12 12.13 20.58 5.86
CA MET A 12 12.11 19.12 5.95
C MET A 12 10.79 18.58 6.50
N MET A 13 10.26 19.19 7.56
CA MET A 13 9.00 18.76 8.18
C MET A 13 7.81 19.07 7.26
N ALA A 14 7.84 20.19 6.53
CA ALA A 14 6.83 20.50 5.52
C ALA A 14 6.79 19.43 4.42
N GLN A 15 7.97 19.04 3.88
CA GLN A 15 8.08 17.98 2.88
C GLN A 15 7.59 16.62 3.43
N TYR A 16 7.94 16.28 4.69
CA TYR A 16 7.46 15.06 5.34
C TYR A 16 5.94 15.01 5.39
N LEU A 17 5.30 16.07 5.88
CA LEU A 17 3.84 16.14 6.03
C LEU A 17 3.12 16.10 4.67
N GLU A 18 3.69 16.74 3.64
CA GLU A 18 3.16 16.68 2.27
C GLU A 18 3.17 15.24 1.76
N ILE A 19 4.31 14.54 1.85
CA ILE A 19 4.44 13.14 1.42
C ILE A 19 3.52 12.23 2.25
N LYS A 20 3.48 12.42 3.57
CA LYS A 20 2.61 11.62 4.45
C LYS A 20 1.13 11.83 4.14
N SER A 21 0.71 13.03 3.78
CA SER A 21 -0.68 13.32 3.43
C SER A 21 -1.17 12.55 2.20
N ALA A 22 -0.26 12.24 1.26
CA ALA A 22 -0.53 11.42 0.09
C ALA A 22 -0.51 9.91 0.40
N HIS A 23 0.09 9.49 1.53
CA HIS A 23 0.30 8.08 1.92
C HIS A 23 -0.17 7.82 3.35
N LYS A 24 -1.39 8.25 3.70
CA LYS A 24 -1.91 8.22 5.08
C LYS A 24 -1.93 6.83 5.70
N ASP A 25 -2.24 5.81 4.91
CA ASP A 25 -2.40 4.42 5.36
C ASP A 25 -1.08 3.65 5.46
N TYR A 26 0.04 4.29 5.16
CA TYR A 26 1.37 3.70 5.18
C TYR A 26 2.23 4.30 6.29
N LEU A 27 3.01 3.48 6.97
CA LEU A 27 4.13 3.96 7.81
C LEU A 27 5.21 4.51 6.87
N LEU A 28 5.58 5.78 7.05
CA LEU A 28 6.51 6.45 6.14
C LEU A 28 7.96 6.28 6.62
N PHE A 29 8.71 5.43 5.94
CA PHE A 29 10.17 5.31 6.10
C PHE A 29 10.83 6.47 5.36
N TYR A 30 11.12 7.54 6.07
CA TYR A 30 11.64 8.78 5.49
C TYR A 30 13.16 8.85 5.61
N ARG A 31 13.88 8.78 4.50
CA ARG A 31 15.35 8.73 4.48
C ARG A 31 15.98 9.99 5.05
N MET A 32 16.79 9.83 6.08
CA MET A 32 17.54 10.89 6.74
C MET A 32 18.99 10.45 7.00
N GLY A 33 19.90 10.75 6.05
CA GLY A 33 21.27 10.27 6.13
C GLY A 33 21.34 8.74 6.16
N ASP A 34 21.89 8.16 7.23
CA ASP A 34 22.05 6.71 7.39
C ASP A 34 20.87 6.03 8.08
N PHE A 35 19.74 6.74 8.20
CA PHE A 35 18.52 6.22 8.84
C PHE A 35 17.30 6.39 7.97
N TYR A 36 16.29 5.55 8.20
CA TYR A 36 14.90 5.86 7.92
C TYR A 36 14.27 6.33 9.23
N GLU A 37 13.81 7.56 9.26
CA GLU A 37 13.12 8.16 10.40
C GLU A 37 11.62 8.17 10.18
N LEU A 38 10.87 7.91 11.26
CA LEU A 38 9.42 8.01 11.30
C LEU A 38 9.05 9.07 12.33
N PHE A 39 7.96 9.80 12.08
CA PHE A 39 7.53 10.90 12.93
C PHE A 39 6.06 10.76 13.31
N PHE A 40 5.63 11.49 14.34
CA PHE A 40 4.26 11.56 14.83
C PHE A 40 3.69 10.16 15.16
N ASP A 41 2.47 9.88 14.72
CA ASP A 41 1.78 8.61 14.98
C ASP A 41 2.53 7.42 14.39
N ASP A 42 3.17 7.59 13.21
CA ASP A 42 3.99 6.54 12.59
C ASP A 42 5.14 6.13 13.52
N ALA A 43 5.77 7.08 14.20
CA ALA A 43 6.84 6.79 15.15
C ALA A 43 6.32 6.03 16.38
N VAL A 44 5.17 6.40 16.90
CA VAL A 44 4.54 5.72 18.05
C VAL A 44 4.15 4.28 17.69
N ILE A 45 3.57 4.08 16.52
CA ILE A 45 3.17 2.76 16.03
C ILE A 45 4.40 1.89 15.78
N ALA A 46 5.36 2.40 14.99
CA ALA A 46 6.54 1.65 14.60
C ALA A 46 7.46 1.34 15.80
N SER A 47 7.62 2.25 16.75
CA SER A 47 8.44 1.99 17.95
C SER A 47 7.91 0.81 18.75
N LYS A 48 6.59 0.70 18.90
CA LYS A 48 5.94 -0.43 19.60
C LYS A 48 6.06 -1.73 18.80
N ALA A 49 5.77 -1.67 17.49
CA ALA A 49 5.77 -2.85 16.62
C ALA A 49 7.17 -3.44 16.43
N LEU A 50 8.21 -2.61 16.45
CA LEU A 50 9.60 -3.01 16.23
C LEU A 50 10.38 -3.21 17.52
N ASP A 51 9.83 -2.80 18.67
CA ASP A 51 10.51 -2.75 19.97
C ASP A 51 11.80 -1.90 19.91
N ILE A 52 11.66 -0.66 19.39
CA ILE A 52 12.75 0.31 19.30
C ILE A 52 12.44 1.58 20.09
N ALA A 53 13.45 2.34 20.43
CA ALA A 53 13.32 3.55 21.22
C ALA A 53 12.46 4.60 20.51
N LEU A 54 11.44 5.11 21.21
CA LEU A 54 10.72 6.30 20.84
C LEU A 54 11.44 7.51 21.44
N THR A 55 11.86 8.42 20.58
CA THR A 55 12.53 9.67 20.94
C THR A 55 11.72 10.87 20.48
N LYS A 56 12.32 12.04 20.45
CA LYS A 56 11.69 13.27 19.97
C LYS A 56 12.67 14.09 19.12
N ARG A 57 12.14 14.78 18.13
CA ARG A 57 12.90 15.67 17.26
C ARG A 57 12.25 17.03 17.14
N GLY A 58 12.73 17.97 17.97
CA GLY A 58 12.21 19.33 17.96
C GLY A 58 10.78 19.46 18.48
N LYS A 59 10.19 20.61 18.21
CA LYS A 59 8.81 20.92 18.60
C LYS A 59 8.03 21.49 17.43
N LEU A 60 6.77 21.13 17.36
CA LEU A 60 5.76 21.73 16.48
C LEU A 60 4.62 22.23 17.38
N ASP A 61 4.24 23.50 17.25
CA ASP A 61 3.20 24.15 18.07
C ASP A 61 3.38 23.91 19.59
N ASN A 62 4.63 24.03 20.07
CA ASN A 62 5.06 23.77 21.45
C ASN A 62 4.94 22.31 21.94
N GLN A 63 4.56 21.37 21.07
CA GLN A 63 4.52 19.94 21.37
C GLN A 63 5.77 19.26 20.84
N ASP A 64 6.34 18.34 21.61
CA ASP A 64 7.45 17.50 21.15
C ASP A 64 6.99 16.63 19.98
N VAL A 65 7.77 16.55 18.90
CA VAL A 65 7.50 15.70 17.75
C VAL A 65 8.07 14.32 18.05
N PRO A 66 7.22 13.27 18.26
CA PRO A 66 7.69 11.91 18.43
C PRO A 66 8.46 11.44 17.21
N MET A 67 9.55 10.70 17.43
CA MET A 67 10.39 10.17 16.38
C MET A 67 10.98 8.82 16.79
N CYS A 68 11.06 7.89 15.86
CA CYS A 68 11.90 6.70 15.93
C CYS A 68 12.65 6.53 14.60
N GLY A 69 13.65 5.67 14.58
CA GLY A 69 14.42 5.45 13.36
C GLY A 69 15.07 4.08 13.33
N VAL A 70 15.26 3.58 12.10
CA VAL A 70 15.94 2.32 11.83
C VAL A 70 17.15 2.59 10.92
N PRO A 71 18.31 1.91 11.14
CA PRO A 71 19.47 2.08 10.30
C PRO A 71 19.18 1.66 8.86
N PHE A 72 19.62 2.47 7.89
CA PHE A 72 19.44 2.19 6.47
C PHE A 72 19.98 0.81 6.06
N HIS A 73 21.17 0.45 6.51
CA HIS A 73 21.80 -0.83 6.15
C HIS A 73 21.09 -2.07 6.71
N ALA A 74 20.17 -1.89 7.66
CA ALA A 74 19.42 -2.97 8.31
C ALA A 74 17.90 -2.85 8.12
N TYR A 75 17.42 -1.89 7.32
CA TYR A 75 16.00 -1.56 7.23
C TYR A 75 15.11 -2.73 6.78
N GLU A 76 15.63 -3.63 5.95
CA GLU A 76 14.87 -4.79 5.46
C GLU A 76 14.38 -5.69 6.60
N SER A 77 15.19 -5.91 7.62
CA SER A 77 14.79 -6.72 8.77
C SER A 77 13.67 -6.08 9.59
N TYR A 78 13.66 -4.76 9.69
CA TYR A 78 12.59 -3.99 10.35
C TYR A 78 11.34 -3.92 9.49
N LEU A 79 11.51 -3.70 8.18
CA LEU A 79 10.43 -3.75 7.20
C LEU A 79 9.69 -5.09 7.29
N ALA A 80 10.43 -6.21 7.27
CA ALA A 80 9.88 -7.54 7.41
C ALA A 80 8.99 -7.72 8.64
N LYS A 81 9.44 -7.21 9.80
CA LYS A 81 8.67 -7.28 11.04
C LYS A 81 7.37 -6.51 10.96
N LEU A 82 7.38 -5.31 10.34
CA LEU A 82 6.18 -4.50 10.15
C LEU A 82 5.18 -5.18 9.21
N ILE A 83 5.66 -5.66 8.06
CA ILE A 83 4.79 -6.28 7.06
C ILE A 83 4.16 -7.57 7.61
N ARG A 84 4.90 -8.40 8.37
CA ARG A 84 4.35 -9.60 9.02
C ARG A 84 3.27 -9.28 10.07
N GLN A 85 3.27 -8.08 10.62
CA GLN A 85 2.24 -7.58 11.52
C GLN A 85 1.07 -6.88 10.78
N GLY A 86 1.07 -6.93 9.43
CA GLY A 86 0.00 -6.35 8.59
C GLY A 86 0.15 -4.86 8.31
N PHE A 87 1.25 -4.22 8.73
CA PHE A 87 1.49 -2.81 8.38
C PHE A 87 1.88 -2.66 6.92
N LYS A 88 1.54 -1.51 6.34
CA LYS A 88 1.97 -1.06 5.02
C LYS A 88 3.05 0.00 5.19
N VAL A 89 4.07 -0.04 4.36
CA VAL A 89 5.23 0.87 4.48
C VAL A 89 5.50 1.57 3.17
N ALA A 90 5.64 2.89 3.21
CA ALA A 90 6.11 3.70 2.08
C ALA A 90 7.60 3.99 2.26
N ILE A 91 8.42 3.55 1.33
CA ILE A 91 9.86 3.83 1.32
C ILE A 91 10.10 5.13 0.58
N CYS A 92 10.58 6.12 1.30
CA CYS A 92 10.84 7.47 0.81
C CYS A 92 12.35 7.75 0.79
N GLU A 93 12.90 7.89 -0.40
CA GLU A 93 14.33 8.08 -0.66
C GLU A 93 14.69 9.50 -1.06
N GLN A 94 15.95 9.85 -0.85
CA GLN A 94 16.54 11.07 -1.38
C GLN A 94 16.73 10.93 -2.88
N THR A 95 16.07 11.78 -3.68
CA THR A 95 16.12 11.75 -5.15
C THR A 95 17.06 12.77 -5.74
N GLU A 96 17.80 13.51 -4.89
CA GLU A 96 18.85 14.43 -5.32
C GLU A 96 20.11 14.36 -4.42
N ASP A 97 21.26 14.76 -4.96
CA ASP A 97 22.48 14.89 -4.18
C ASP A 97 22.32 16.05 -3.16
N PRO A 98 22.65 15.84 -1.88
CA PRO A 98 22.65 16.91 -0.86
C PRO A 98 23.48 18.14 -1.24
N ARG A 99 24.49 17.98 -2.09
CA ARG A 99 25.29 19.09 -2.61
C ARG A 99 24.48 20.01 -3.53
N GLU A 100 23.56 19.44 -4.35
CA GLU A 100 22.68 20.21 -5.22
C GLU A 100 21.65 20.99 -4.39
N ALA A 101 21.10 20.37 -3.35
CA ALA A 101 20.22 21.06 -2.42
C ALA A 101 20.90 22.29 -1.78
N LYS A 102 22.16 22.15 -1.35
CA LYS A 102 22.93 23.26 -0.76
C LYS A 102 23.15 24.43 -1.72
N LYS A 103 23.26 24.20 -3.04
CA LYS A 103 23.38 25.28 -4.04
C LYS A 103 22.14 26.15 -4.13
N ARG A 104 20.95 25.63 -3.79
CA ARG A 104 19.68 26.40 -3.75
C ARG A 104 19.54 27.32 -2.53
N GLY A 105 20.46 27.22 -1.58
CA GLY A 105 20.53 28.07 -0.39
C GLY A 105 20.50 27.27 0.92
N SER A 106 20.91 27.93 2.02
CA SER A 106 21.08 27.29 3.33
C SER A 106 19.78 26.74 3.96
N LYS A 107 18.62 27.18 3.48
CA LYS A 107 17.30 26.74 3.94
C LYS A 107 16.66 25.68 3.04
N SER A 108 17.34 25.25 1.95
CA SER A 108 16.79 24.24 1.06
C SER A 108 16.83 22.86 1.71
N CYS A 109 15.77 22.07 1.48
CA CYS A 109 15.69 20.67 1.87
C CYS A 109 16.08 19.77 0.69
N VAL A 110 16.78 18.68 0.97
CA VAL A 110 17.02 17.61 -0.03
C VAL A 110 15.70 17.05 -0.47
N ARG A 111 15.47 16.94 -1.79
CA ARG A 111 14.25 16.38 -2.36
C ARG A 111 14.15 14.90 -2.02
N ARG A 112 12.93 14.48 -1.66
CA ARG A 112 12.60 13.09 -1.35
C ARG A 112 11.29 12.72 -2.00
N GLU A 113 11.21 11.46 -2.43
CA GLU A 113 10.02 10.93 -3.08
C GLU A 113 9.79 9.49 -2.59
N VAL A 114 8.54 9.06 -2.57
CA VAL A 114 8.20 7.65 -2.32
C VAL A 114 8.56 6.87 -3.58
N ILE A 115 9.53 5.96 -3.43
CA ILE A 115 10.00 5.12 -4.53
C ILE A 115 9.37 3.74 -4.53
N ARG A 116 8.81 3.31 -3.40
CA ARG A 116 8.21 1.99 -3.27
C ARG A 116 7.14 1.98 -2.17
N LEU A 117 6.02 1.33 -2.46
CA LEU A 117 4.99 0.97 -1.49
C LEU A 117 5.10 -0.53 -1.22
N VAL A 118 5.26 -0.90 0.05
CA VAL A 118 5.41 -2.29 0.48
C VAL A 118 4.22 -2.68 1.33
N THR A 119 3.55 -3.73 0.89
CA THR A 119 2.39 -4.31 1.57
C THR A 119 2.57 -5.83 1.68
N PRO A 120 1.77 -6.55 2.47
CA PRO A 120 1.88 -8.01 2.55
C PRO A 120 1.81 -8.69 1.17
N GLY A 121 0.98 -8.20 0.26
CA GLY A 121 0.80 -8.78 -1.09
C GLY A 121 1.84 -8.34 -2.12
N THR A 122 2.65 -7.32 -1.83
CA THR A 122 3.67 -6.80 -2.76
C THR A 122 5.10 -7.16 -2.40
N LEU A 123 5.30 -8.11 -1.47
CA LEU A 123 6.62 -8.60 -1.11
C LEU A 123 7.25 -9.43 -2.23
N THR A 124 8.53 -9.19 -2.50
CA THR A 124 9.33 -9.92 -3.48
C THR A 124 10.63 -10.47 -2.88
N GLU A 125 10.96 -10.07 -1.67
CA GLU A 125 12.18 -10.48 -0.97
C GLU A 125 12.05 -11.91 -0.45
N GLU A 126 12.90 -12.84 -0.92
CA GLU A 126 12.87 -14.26 -0.54
C GLU A 126 12.94 -14.50 0.97
N ASN A 127 13.73 -13.69 1.69
CA ASN A 127 13.88 -13.79 3.15
C ASN A 127 12.63 -13.35 3.93
N LEU A 128 11.66 -12.69 3.27
CA LEU A 128 10.42 -12.24 3.85
C LEU A 128 9.23 -13.16 3.55
N LEU A 129 9.36 -13.98 2.53
CA LEU A 129 8.32 -14.89 2.04
C LEU A 129 8.40 -16.26 2.75
N ASP A 130 7.25 -16.91 2.89
CA ASP A 130 7.17 -18.30 3.30
C ASP A 130 7.20 -19.20 2.04
N SER A 131 8.30 -19.89 1.81
CA SER A 131 8.49 -20.77 0.63
C SER A 131 7.44 -21.89 0.50
N ARG A 132 6.60 -22.10 1.51
CA ARG A 132 5.56 -23.13 1.53
C ARG A 132 4.18 -22.58 1.17
N LYS A 133 4.05 -21.27 0.95
CA LYS A 133 2.76 -20.60 0.71
C LYS A 133 2.89 -19.61 -0.42
N ASN A 134 1.84 -19.52 -1.22
CA ASN A 134 1.73 -18.43 -2.21
C ASN A 134 1.51 -17.09 -1.49
N ASN A 135 2.07 -16.03 -2.05
CA ASN A 135 1.92 -14.67 -1.53
C ASN A 135 0.90 -13.88 -2.38
N TYR A 136 -0.34 -14.37 -2.44
CA TYR A 136 -1.35 -13.81 -3.32
C TYR A 136 -1.85 -12.45 -2.87
N LEU A 137 -1.68 -11.46 -3.75
CA LEU A 137 -2.42 -10.20 -3.79
C LEU A 137 -3.67 -10.44 -4.63
N LEU A 138 -4.85 -10.37 -4.03
CA LEU A 138 -6.14 -10.61 -4.69
C LEU A 138 -6.86 -9.29 -4.92
N SER A 139 -7.41 -9.08 -6.11
CA SER A 139 -8.39 -8.02 -6.40
C SER A 139 -9.75 -8.61 -6.71
N ILE A 140 -10.81 -7.92 -6.28
CA ILE A 140 -12.21 -8.32 -6.48
C ILE A 140 -12.95 -7.16 -7.13
N ALA A 141 -13.58 -7.42 -8.28
CA ALA A 141 -14.42 -6.45 -8.98
C ALA A 141 -15.78 -7.06 -9.34
N LYS A 142 -16.85 -6.29 -9.15
CA LYS A 142 -18.21 -6.70 -9.55
C LYS A 142 -18.73 -5.79 -10.63
N ILE A 143 -19.24 -6.37 -11.71
CA ILE A 143 -19.90 -5.64 -12.80
C ILE A 143 -21.19 -6.40 -13.17
N GLY A 144 -22.33 -5.81 -12.86
CA GLY A 144 -23.63 -6.48 -13.03
C GLY A 144 -23.71 -7.75 -12.17
N ASP A 145 -24.05 -8.87 -12.80
CA ASP A 145 -24.15 -10.19 -12.17
C ASP A 145 -22.86 -11.01 -12.33
N SER A 146 -21.73 -10.36 -12.56
CA SER A 146 -20.43 -11.00 -12.70
C SER A 146 -19.46 -10.50 -11.63
N LEU A 147 -18.83 -11.44 -10.93
CA LEU A 147 -17.76 -11.22 -9.97
C LEU A 147 -16.42 -11.65 -10.61
N GLY A 148 -15.56 -10.68 -10.88
CA GLY A 148 -14.20 -10.91 -11.34
C GLY A 148 -13.26 -11.00 -10.15
N LEU A 149 -12.46 -12.05 -10.13
CA LEU A 149 -11.38 -12.28 -9.18
C LEU A 149 -10.07 -12.30 -9.96
N SER A 150 -9.08 -11.57 -9.52
CA SER A 150 -7.74 -11.67 -10.07
C SER A 150 -6.71 -11.72 -8.95
N TRP A 151 -5.74 -12.62 -9.07
CA TRP A 151 -4.70 -12.75 -8.05
C TRP A 151 -3.32 -12.87 -8.69
N LEU A 152 -2.37 -12.24 -8.03
CA LEU A 152 -1.00 -12.11 -8.46
C LEU A 152 -0.07 -12.53 -7.33
N ASP A 153 0.92 -13.38 -7.62
CA ASP A 153 2.07 -13.59 -6.76
C ASP A 153 3.28 -12.89 -7.41
N LEU A 154 3.68 -11.77 -6.85
CA LEU A 154 4.79 -10.97 -7.38
C LEU A 154 6.14 -11.67 -7.27
N SER A 155 6.28 -12.65 -6.38
CA SER A 155 7.53 -13.38 -6.18
C SER A 155 7.79 -14.42 -7.26
N THR A 156 6.72 -15.00 -7.81
CA THR A 156 6.79 -16.00 -8.90
C THR A 156 6.43 -15.43 -10.27
N GLY A 157 5.70 -14.30 -10.29
CA GLY A 157 5.13 -13.72 -11.50
C GLY A 157 3.82 -14.40 -11.95
N ASP A 158 3.27 -15.30 -11.14
CA ASP A 158 2.00 -15.96 -11.42
C ASP A 158 0.84 -14.98 -11.36
N PHE A 159 0.09 -14.86 -12.44
CA PHE A 159 -1.03 -13.92 -12.57
C PHE A 159 -2.25 -14.64 -13.15
N TYR A 160 -3.32 -14.69 -12.39
CA TYR A 160 -4.54 -15.43 -12.76
C TYR A 160 -5.76 -14.52 -12.66
N THR A 161 -6.78 -14.89 -13.43
CA THR A 161 -8.11 -14.29 -13.33
C THR A 161 -9.20 -15.35 -13.43
N GLN A 162 -10.34 -15.08 -12.83
CA GLN A 162 -11.51 -15.95 -12.84
C GLN A 162 -12.79 -15.12 -12.77
N GLU A 163 -13.75 -15.47 -13.62
CA GLU A 163 -15.12 -14.98 -13.53
C GLU A 163 -15.99 -15.95 -12.75
N GLN A 164 -16.92 -15.39 -11.96
CA GLN A 164 -18.00 -16.13 -11.32
C GLN A 164 -19.32 -15.42 -11.60
N ALA A 165 -20.25 -16.14 -12.24
CA ALA A 165 -21.61 -15.66 -12.40
C ALA A 165 -22.34 -15.65 -11.05
N VAL A 166 -22.82 -14.49 -10.66
CA VAL A 166 -23.50 -14.28 -9.38
C VAL A 166 -25.00 -14.39 -9.58
N LYS A 167 -25.61 -15.32 -8.85
CA LYS A 167 -27.07 -15.38 -8.72
C LYS A 167 -27.51 -14.62 -7.47
N PRO A 168 -28.74 -14.13 -7.41
CA PRO A 168 -29.25 -13.50 -6.19
C PRO A 168 -29.00 -14.38 -4.95
N LYS A 169 -28.46 -13.78 -3.89
CA LYS A 169 -28.12 -14.43 -2.61
C LYS A 169 -26.96 -15.44 -2.62
N THR A 170 -26.24 -15.63 -3.73
CA THR A 170 -25.07 -16.56 -3.76
C THR A 170 -23.74 -15.86 -3.65
N GLU A 171 -23.71 -14.54 -3.73
CA GLU A 171 -22.47 -13.74 -3.82
C GLU A 171 -21.56 -13.94 -2.60
N ALA A 172 -22.11 -13.83 -1.40
CA ALA A 172 -21.35 -14.02 -0.16
C ALA A 172 -20.72 -15.42 -0.08
N MET A 173 -21.47 -16.46 -0.46
CA MET A 173 -20.99 -17.85 -0.46
C MET A 173 -19.86 -18.06 -1.48
N LEU A 174 -20.02 -17.53 -2.70
CA LEU A 174 -19.00 -17.60 -3.76
C LEU A 174 -17.71 -16.89 -3.34
N LEU A 175 -17.86 -15.69 -2.77
CA LEU A 175 -16.74 -14.93 -2.26
C LEU A 175 -16.03 -15.66 -1.12
N SER A 176 -16.76 -16.12 -0.12
CA SER A 176 -16.20 -16.84 1.03
C SER A 176 -15.43 -18.09 0.59
N SER A 177 -16.01 -18.90 -0.32
CA SER A 177 -15.33 -20.11 -0.83
C SER A 177 -14.06 -19.77 -1.62
N SER A 178 -14.06 -18.68 -2.39
CA SER A 178 -12.90 -18.23 -3.15
C SER A 178 -11.78 -17.73 -2.22
N LEU A 179 -12.12 -16.95 -1.21
CA LEU A 179 -11.17 -16.47 -0.21
C LEU A 179 -10.54 -17.62 0.58
N ALA A 180 -11.35 -18.60 0.98
CA ALA A 180 -10.87 -19.80 1.68
C ALA A 180 -9.94 -20.66 0.80
N ARG A 181 -10.21 -20.76 -0.51
CA ARG A 181 -9.38 -21.50 -1.47
C ARG A 181 -8.07 -20.79 -1.78
N LEU A 182 -8.13 -19.50 -2.03
CA LEU A 182 -6.95 -18.71 -2.44
C LEU A 182 -6.06 -18.32 -1.26
N MET A 183 -6.64 -18.18 -0.06
CA MET A 183 -5.94 -17.76 1.15
C MET A 183 -5.05 -16.52 0.92
N PRO A 184 -5.58 -15.42 0.34
CA PRO A 184 -4.77 -14.27 -0.01
C PRO A 184 -4.15 -13.63 1.23
N VAL A 185 -2.96 -13.05 1.06
CA VAL A 185 -2.30 -12.27 2.11
C VAL A 185 -2.80 -10.83 2.14
N GLU A 186 -3.27 -10.34 0.98
CA GLU A 186 -3.87 -9.02 0.84
C GLU A 186 -5.04 -9.07 -0.17
N ILE A 187 -6.09 -8.29 0.10
CA ILE A 187 -7.32 -8.25 -0.71
C ILE A 187 -7.62 -6.80 -1.06
N VAL A 188 -7.61 -6.48 -2.34
CA VAL A 188 -7.95 -5.15 -2.87
C VAL A 188 -9.41 -5.13 -3.29
N VAL A 189 -10.19 -4.23 -2.70
CA VAL A 189 -11.62 -4.08 -2.99
C VAL A 189 -11.99 -2.60 -3.13
N ALA A 190 -13.09 -2.35 -3.83
CA ALA A 190 -13.70 -1.03 -3.85
C ALA A 190 -14.41 -0.71 -2.51
N ASP A 191 -14.43 0.55 -2.13
CA ASP A 191 -15.14 1.05 -0.95
C ASP A 191 -16.65 0.71 -0.98
N SER A 192 -17.26 0.62 -2.16
CA SER A 192 -18.65 0.20 -2.36
C SER A 192 -18.94 -1.23 -1.88
N PHE A 193 -17.96 -2.14 -1.90
CA PHE A 193 -18.11 -3.50 -1.37
C PHE A 193 -18.41 -3.52 0.13
N LEU A 194 -17.81 -2.59 0.89
CA LEU A 194 -18.04 -2.48 2.33
C LEU A 194 -19.45 -1.95 2.68
N GLN A 195 -20.14 -1.39 1.68
CA GLN A 195 -21.52 -0.90 1.83
C GLN A 195 -22.56 -1.94 1.41
N THR A 196 -22.14 -3.10 0.91
CA THR A 196 -23.02 -4.19 0.46
C THR A 196 -23.32 -5.11 1.65
N PRO A 197 -24.58 -5.17 2.17
CA PRO A 197 -24.88 -5.88 3.41
C PRO A 197 -24.56 -7.38 3.37
N GLU A 198 -24.70 -8.03 2.19
CA GLU A 198 -24.44 -9.45 2.01
C GLU A 198 -22.95 -9.78 1.98
N ILE A 199 -22.12 -8.86 1.49
CA ILE A 199 -20.66 -9.06 1.31
C ILE A 199 -19.90 -8.63 2.55
N PHE A 200 -20.36 -7.57 3.21
CA PHE A 200 -19.65 -6.96 4.35
C PHE A 200 -19.25 -7.98 5.43
N PRO A 201 -20.12 -8.90 5.88
CA PRO A 201 -19.74 -9.89 6.90
C PRO A 201 -18.55 -10.75 6.47
N VAL A 202 -18.53 -11.19 5.19
CA VAL A 202 -17.42 -11.99 4.64
C VAL A 202 -16.13 -11.21 4.63
N LEU A 203 -16.15 -9.98 4.13
CA LEU A 203 -14.96 -9.14 4.07
C LEU A 203 -14.46 -8.73 5.47
N ASN A 204 -15.38 -8.55 6.43
CA ASN A 204 -15.01 -8.18 7.80
C ASN A 204 -14.18 -9.27 8.51
N GLU A 205 -14.34 -10.54 8.14
CA GLU A 205 -13.47 -11.64 8.63
C GLU A 205 -12.01 -11.45 8.17
N TYR A 206 -11.82 -10.77 7.04
CA TYR A 206 -10.49 -10.48 6.43
C TYR A 206 -10.06 -9.02 6.61
N ARG A 207 -10.67 -8.26 7.52
CA ARG A 207 -10.45 -6.81 7.67
C ARG A 207 -8.98 -6.38 7.72
N GLU A 208 -8.13 -7.19 8.37
CA GLU A 208 -6.68 -6.92 8.51
C GLU A 208 -5.91 -7.08 7.20
N LYS A 209 -6.51 -7.78 6.23
CA LYS A 209 -5.92 -8.02 4.90
C LYS A 209 -6.51 -7.10 3.83
N LEU A 210 -7.49 -6.25 4.17
CA LEU A 210 -8.15 -5.41 3.18
C LEU A 210 -7.30 -4.18 2.82
N THR A 211 -7.24 -3.94 1.53
CA THR A 211 -6.83 -2.67 0.94
C THR A 211 -8.03 -2.10 0.20
N VAL A 212 -8.62 -1.07 0.78
CA VAL A 212 -9.83 -0.45 0.24
C VAL A 212 -9.44 0.71 -0.66
N LEU A 213 -9.90 0.70 -1.90
CA LEU A 213 -9.68 1.77 -2.87
C LEU A 213 -11.01 2.43 -3.25
N PRO A 214 -10.99 3.71 -3.63
CA PRO A 214 -12.18 4.37 -4.15
C PRO A 214 -12.76 3.64 -5.37
N GLN A 215 -14.09 3.53 -5.46
CA GLN A 215 -14.79 2.89 -6.58
C GLN A 215 -14.33 3.40 -7.95
N ALA A 216 -13.94 4.67 -8.05
CA ALA A 216 -13.45 5.27 -9.28
C ALA A 216 -12.19 4.59 -9.87
N ARG A 217 -11.42 3.88 -9.04
CA ARG A 217 -10.26 3.09 -9.49
C ARG A 217 -10.68 1.84 -10.27
N PHE A 218 -11.87 1.30 -10.01
CA PHE A 218 -12.41 0.09 -10.63
C PHE A 218 -13.12 0.37 -11.96
N ASN A 219 -12.52 1.22 -12.79
CA ASN A 219 -13.00 1.52 -14.12
C ASN A 219 -12.42 0.52 -15.13
N SER A 220 -13.30 -0.22 -15.84
CA SER A 220 -12.89 -1.29 -16.76
C SER A 220 -12.04 -0.81 -17.95
N ALA A 221 -12.32 0.35 -18.51
CA ALA A 221 -11.55 0.90 -19.63
C ALA A 221 -10.11 1.29 -19.19
N ASN A 222 -9.98 1.91 -18.00
CA ASN A 222 -8.67 2.23 -17.45
C ASN A 222 -7.90 0.96 -17.04
N ALA A 223 -8.59 -0.06 -16.53
CA ALA A 223 -8.01 -1.34 -16.20
C ALA A 223 -7.46 -2.05 -17.43
N GLU A 224 -8.24 -2.12 -18.51
CA GLU A 224 -7.80 -2.70 -19.79
C GLU A 224 -6.58 -1.97 -20.33
N LYS A 225 -6.61 -0.63 -20.34
CA LYS A 225 -5.45 0.16 -20.79
C LYS A 225 -4.18 -0.18 -20.00
N ARG A 226 -4.26 -0.31 -18.67
CA ARG A 226 -3.10 -0.70 -17.85
C ARG A 226 -2.57 -2.08 -18.23
N LEU A 227 -3.47 -3.05 -18.44
CA LEU A 227 -3.08 -4.40 -18.89
C LEU A 227 -2.35 -4.36 -20.25
N LEU A 228 -2.91 -3.65 -21.24
CA LEU A 228 -2.29 -3.48 -22.55
C LEU A 228 -0.91 -2.81 -22.45
N ASP A 229 -0.79 -1.78 -21.61
CA ASP A 229 0.46 -1.05 -21.39
C ASP A 229 1.54 -1.92 -20.70
N VAL A 230 1.17 -2.73 -19.72
CA VAL A 230 2.10 -3.61 -18.99
C VAL A 230 2.56 -4.77 -19.85
N PHE A 231 1.62 -5.46 -20.52
CA PHE A 231 1.95 -6.59 -21.39
C PHE A 231 2.46 -6.19 -22.77
N LYS A 232 2.48 -4.89 -23.09
CA LYS A 232 2.96 -4.36 -24.39
C LYS A 232 2.25 -4.99 -25.59
N VAL A 233 0.92 -5.15 -25.48
CA VAL A 233 0.06 -5.72 -26.53
C VAL A 233 -1.03 -4.75 -26.95
N ASN A 234 -1.60 -4.94 -28.13
CA ASN A 234 -2.67 -4.10 -28.66
C ASN A 234 -4.06 -4.60 -28.25
N THR A 235 -4.19 -5.90 -27.97
CA THR A 235 -5.43 -6.55 -27.51
C THR A 235 -5.09 -7.64 -26.50
N LEU A 236 -6.06 -8.02 -25.67
CA LEU A 236 -5.92 -9.14 -24.73
C LEU A 236 -6.29 -10.49 -25.35
N ASP A 237 -6.75 -10.51 -26.61
CA ASP A 237 -7.27 -11.72 -27.29
C ASP A 237 -6.25 -12.86 -27.35
N ALA A 238 -4.95 -12.53 -27.39
CA ALA A 238 -3.88 -13.53 -27.37
C ALA A 238 -3.80 -14.33 -26.05
N PHE A 239 -4.34 -13.78 -24.97
CA PHE A 239 -4.35 -14.42 -23.65
C PHE A 239 -5.68 -15.14 -23.36
N GLY A 240 -6.73 -14.85 -24.13
CA GLY A 240 -8.07 -15.42 -23.95
C GLY A 240 -9.19 -14.40 -24.04
N SER A 241 -10.41 -14.86 -23.79
CA SER A 241 -11.59 -14.00 -23.69
C SER A 241 -11.88 -13.71 -22.24
N PHE A 242 -11.83 -12.44 -21.86
CA PHE A 242 -12.05 -12.00 -20.49
C PHE A 242 -13.33 -11.17 -20.37
N SER A 243 -14.07 -11.39 -19.29
CA SER A 243 -15.20 -10.54 -18.94
C SER A 243 -14.71 -9.16 -18.48
N ARG A 244 -15.62 -8.18 -18.46
CA ARG A 244 -15.32 -6.85 -17.94
C ARG A 244 -14.95 -6.88 -16.45
N SER A 245 -15.54 -7.79 -15.68
CA SER A 245 -15.24 -7.95 -14.25
C SER A 245 -13.83 -8.52 -14.04
N GLU A 246 -13.41 -9.51 -14.83
CA GLU A 246 -12.05 -10.06 -14.82
C GLU A 246 -11.03 -9.00 -15.22
N THR A 247 -11.24 -8.32 -16.35
CA THR A 247 -10.37 -7.24 -16.83
C THR A 247 -10.22 -6.14 -15.78
N THR A 248 -11.33 -5.78 -15.10
CA THR A 248 -11.28 -4.76 -14.04
C THR A 248 -10.47 -5.26 -12.86
N ALA A 249 -10.74 -6.46 -12.35
CA ALA A 249 -10.00 -7.03 -11.24
C ALA A 249 -8.50 -7.16 -11.56
N ALA A 250 -8.15 -7.66 -12.75
CA ALA A 250 -6.77 -7.81 -13.19
C ALA A 250 -6.04 -6.46 -13.30
N GLY A 251 -6.67 -5.47 -13.93
CA GLY A 251 -6.05 -4.17 -14.10
C GLY A 251 -5.92 -3.32 -12.82
N ILE A 252 -6.57 -3.71 -11.72
CA ILE A 252 -6.39 -3.08 -10.40
C ILE A 252 -5.08 -3.52 -9.75
N LEU A 253 -4.59 -4.72 -10.05
CA LEU A 253 -3.34 -5.26 -9.50
C LEU A 253 -2.08 -4.67 -10.16
N LEU A 254 -2.26 -3.97 -11.29
CA LEU A 254 -1.23 -3.30 -12.07
C LEU A 254 -1.34 -1.77 -11.97
#